data_702a232f71d7051fabf9bf3b02420942
#
_entry.id   702a232f71d7051fabf9bf3b02420942
#
_cell.length_a   1.000
_cell.length_b   1.000
_cell.length_c   1.000
_cell.angle_alpha   90.00
_cell.angle_beta   90.00
_cell.angle_gamma   90.00
#
_symmetry.space_group_name_H-M   'P 1'
#
loop_
_entity.id
_entity.type
_entity.pdbx_description
1 polymer ?
#
loop_
_entity_poly.entity_id
_entity_poly.type
_entity_poly.pdbx_seq_one_letter_code
_entity_poly.pdbx_strand_id
1 'polypeptide(L)'
;MGTRLPKPANGAVFKRLPEGGVLFSTEDEVYFGVGIVGARIWELLPPATSTVEEMVDILSAQYRDVSAAQIREDVDRFLKELQTNGLVSAVATDPAGT
;
A
#
# COMPACT_ATOMS: atom_id res chain seq x y z
N MET A 1 18.55 2.86 6.30
CA MET A 1 17.87 3.17 5.05
C MET A 1 16.69 2.25 4.89
N GLY A 2 15.55 2.79 4.51
CA GLY A 2 14.35 2.00 4.38
C GLY A 2 14.05 1.65 2.93
N THR A 3 13.16 0.65 2.78
CA THR A 3 12.66 0.28 1.48
C THR A 3 11.64 1.31 1.02
N ARG A 4 11.86 1.92 -0.12
CA ARG A 4 10.97 2.95 -0.65
C ARG A 4 9.62 2.40 -1.03
N LEU A 5 8.59 3.19 -0.74
CA LEU A 5 7.23 2.86 -1.12
C LEU A 5 6.89 3.43 -2.51
N PRO A 6 6.09 2.69 -3.30
CA PRO A 6 5.55 3.25 -4.54
C PRO A 6 4.46 4.26 -4.21
N LYS A 7 4.17 5.13 -5.17
CA LYS A 7 3.08 6.10 -5.04
C LYS A 7 1.82 5.55 -5.68
N PRO A 8 0.64 6.00 -5.23
CA PRO A 8 -0.60 5.64 -5.92
C PRO A 8 -0.54 6.06 -7.39
N ALA A 9 -1.04 5.20 -8.27
CA ALA A 9 -1.09 5.52 -9.69
C ALA A 9 -2.14 6.59 -9.94
N ASN A 10 -1.96 7.38 -11.01
CA ASN A 10 -2.88 8.48 -11.33
C ASN A 10 -4.31 8.02 -11.54
N GLY A 11 -4.49 6.84 -12.10
CA GLY A 11 -5.83 6.32 -12.36
C GLY A 11 -6.44 5.53 -11.23
N ALA A 12 -5.78 5.48 -10.06
CA ALA A 12 -6.29 4.71 -8.93
C ALA A 12 -7.16 5.59 -8.05
N VAL A 13 -8.37 5.12 -7.77
CA VAL A 13 -9.33 5.81 -6.92
C VAL A 13 -9.67 4.90 -5.75
N PHE A 14 -9.66 5.45 -4.54
CA PHE A 14 -9.98 4.69 -3.34
C PHE A 14 -11.24 5.24 -2.70
N LYS A 15 -12.15 4.34 -2.34
CA LYS A 15 -13.35 4.69 -1.60
C LYS A 15 -13.37 3.91 -0.29
N ARG A 16 -13.39 4.64 0.82
CA ARG A 16 -13.40 4.02 2.13
C ARG A 16 -14.79 3.50 2.48
N LEU A 17 -14.82 2.30 3.06
CA LEU A 17 -16.04 1.66 3.53
C LEU A 17 -15.85 1.24 4.99
N PRO A 18 -16.94 0.96 5.74
CA PRO A 18 -16.78 0.53 7.14
C PRO A 18 -15.90 -0.71 7.30
N GLU A 19 -15.94 -1.62 6.35
CA GLU A 19 -15.18 -2.87 6.43
C GLU A 19 -13.83 -2.80 5.71
N GLY A 20 -13.42 -1.63 5.25
CA GLY A 20 -12.15 -1.47 4.55
C GLY A 20 -12.26 -0.47 3.43
N GLY A 21 -12.37 -0.93 2.20
CA GLY A 21 -12.52 -0.02 1.08
C GLY A 21 -12.54 -0.71 -0.25
N VAL A 22 -12.69 0.08 -1.29
CA VAL A 22 -12.65 -0.39 -2.67
C VAL A 22 -11.65 0.47 -3.44
N LEU A 23 -10.75 -0.20 -4.13
CA LEU A 23 -9.84 0.45 -5.06
C LEU A 23 -10.36 0.24 -6.47
N PHE A 24 -10.36 1.29 -7.25
CA PHE A 24 -10.82 1.24 -8.63
C PHE A 24 -9.73 1.79 -9.55
N SER A 25 -9.42 1.02 -10.60
CA SER A 25 -8.49 1.48 -11.63
C SER A 25 -9.33 2.04 -12.79
N THR A 26 -9.20 3.35 -13.03
CA THR A 26 -9.95 3.98 -14.10
C THR A 26 -9.46 3.55 -15.48
N GLU A 27 -8.20 3.12 -15.58
CA GLU A 27 -7.65 2.70 -16.86
C GLU A 27 -8.11 1.32 -17.25
N ASP A 28 -8.11 0.41 -16.29
CA ASP A 28 -8.48 -0.98 -16.53
C ASP A 28 -9.93 -1.29 -16.18
N GLU A 29 -10.61 -0.33 -15.54
CA GLU A 29 -11.99 -0.47 -15.09
C GLU A 29 -12.18 -1.71 -14.23
N VAL A 30 -11.27 -1.90 -13.29
CA VAL A 30 -11.26 -3.05 -12.40
C VAL A 30 -11.42 -2.58 -10.96
N TYR A 31 -12.21 -3.30 -10.18
CA TYR A 31 -12.46 -3.01 -8.77
C TYR A 31 -11.75 -4.04 -7.90
N PHE A 32 -11.20 -3.56 -6.79
CA PHE A 32 -10.54 -4.43 -5.81
C PHE A 32 -11.08 -4.11 -4.43
N GLY A 33 -11.70 -5.08 -3.78
CA GLY A 33 -12.10 -4.93 -2.38
C GLY A 33 -10.88 -5.11 -1.49
N VAL A 34 -10.73 -4.24 -0.50
CA VAL A 34 -9.62 -4.34 0.45
C VAL A 34 -10.18 -4.33 1.86
N GLY A 35 -9.54 -5.09 2.74
CA GLY A 35 -9.91 -5.13 4.14
C GLY A 35 -9.41 -3.91 4.90
N ILE A 36 -9.67 -3.91 6.21
CA ILE A 36 -9.33 -2.76 7.06
C ILE A 36 -7.85 -2.45 7.01
N VAL A 37 -6.99 -3.47 7.13
CA VAL A 37 -5.55 -3.27 7.13
C VAL A 37 -5.08 -2.80 5.75
N GLY A 38 -5.60 -3.42 4.69
CA GLY A 38 -5.25 -3.00 3.33
C GLY A 38 -5.65 -1.56 3.04
N ALA A 39 -6.83 -1.16 3.50
CA ALA A 39 -7.27 0.23 3.35
C ALA A 39 -6.32 1.19 4.07
N ARG A 40 -5.87 0.81 5.26
CA ARG A 40 -4.93 1.63 6.01
C ARG A 40 -3.57 1.71 5.32
N ILE A 41 -3.11 0.59 4.76
CA ILE A 41 -1.87 0.58 3.98
C ILE A 41 -1.97 1.56 2.82
N TRP A 42 -3.09 1.53 2.11
CA TRP A 42 -3.30 2.47 1.01
C TRP A 42 -3.21 3.92 1.48
N GLU A 43 -3.86 4.24 2.59
CA GLU A 43 -3.86 5.59 3.12
C GLU A 43 -2.48 6.05 3.58
N LEU A 44 -1.61 5.12 3.93
CA LEU A 44 -0.26 5.44 4.40
C LEU A 44 0.77 5.51 3.27
N LEU A 45 0.36 5.26 2.03
CA LEU A 45 1.28 5.40 0.90
C LEU A 45 1.75 6.86 0.78
N PRO A 46 2.89 7.09 0.11
CA PRO A 46 3.40 8.45 -0.02
C PRO A 46 2.32 9.41 -0.51
N PRO A 47 2.28 10.63 0.02
CA PRO A 47 3.30 11.25 0.86
C PRO A 47 3.14 11.00 2.37
N ALA A 48 2.16 10.19 2.81
CA ALA A 48 1.95 9.97 4.24
C ALA A 48 3.16 9.31 4.90
N THR A 49 3.73 8.29 4.25
CA THR A 49 5.00 7.71 4.66
C THR A 49 5.89 7.58 3.43
N SER A 50 7.18 7.37 3.63
CA SER A 50 8.13 7.24 2.53
C SER A 50 8.68 5.84 2.39
N THR A 51 8.71 5.07 3.46
CA THR A 51 9.34 3.75 3.47
C THR A 51 8.43 2.71 4.08
N VAL A 52 8.69 1.46 3.73
CA VAL A 52 7.98 0.32 4.33
C VAL A 52 8.17 0.31 5.83
N GLU A 53 9.36 0.63 6.31
CA GLU A 53 9.65 0.63 7.73
C GLU A 53 8.80 1.64 8.50
N GLU A 54 8.65 2.84 7.96
CA GLU A 54 7.77 3.83 8.57
C GLU A 54 6.33 3.35 8.63
N MET A 55 5.86 2.77 7.53
CA MET A 55 4.50 2.26 7.44
C MET A 55 4.28 1.14 8.47
N VAL A 56 5.23 0.20 8.56
CA VAL A 56 5.12 -0.90 9.51
C VAL A 56 5.11 -0.38 10.95
N ASP A 57 5.92 0.63 11.26
CA ASP A 57 5.93 1.22 12.60
C ASP A 57 4.57 1.81 12.96
N ILE A 58 3.95 2.53 12.04
CA ILE A 58 2.64 3.13 12.28
C ILE A 58 1.58 2.04 12.45
N LEU A 59 1.58 1.05 11.57
CA LEU A 59 0.62 -0.04 11.65
C LEU A 59 0.79 -0.86 12.92
N SER A 60 2.04 -1.10 13.34
CA SER A 60 2.30 -1.83 14.57
C SER A 60 1.77 -1.11 15.79
N ALA A 61 1.82 0.22 15.78
CA ALA A 61 1.26 1.01 16.88
C ALA A 61 -0.26 0.95 16.90
N GLN A 62 -0.89 0.80 15.73
CA GLN A 62 -2.35 0.75 15.63
C GLN A 62 -2.93 -0.65 15.85
N TYR A 63 -2.20 -1.67 15.41
CA TYR A 63 -2.68 -3.06 15.50
C TYR A 63 -1.76 -3.84 16.41
N ARG A 64 -1.88 -3.57 17.70
CA ARG A 64 -0.95 -4.10 18.71
C ARG A 64 -1.06 -5.62 18.91
N ASP A 65 -2.18 -6.20 18.51
CA ASP A 65 -2.38 -7.63 18.62
C ASP A 65 -1.66 -8.41 17.53
N VAL A 66 -1.11 -7.73 16.53
CA VAL A 66 -0.44 -8.37 15.41
C VAL A 66 1.05 -8.07 15.50
N SER A 67 1.88 -9.09 15.29
CA SER A 67 3.33 -8.91 15.38
C SER A 67 3.82 -8.03 14.23
N ALA A 68 4.91 -7.31 14.47
CA ALA A 68 5.51 -6.48 13.43
C ALA A 68 5.92 -7.31 12.21
N ALA A 69 6.38 -8.54 12.43
CA ALA A 69 6.76 -9.43 11.34
C ALA A 69 5.55 -9.77 10.46
N GLN A 70 4.40 -10.03 11.08
CA GLN A 70 3.18 -10.32 10.33
C GLN A 70 2.72 -9.10 9.55
N ILE A 71 2.77 -7.91 10.18
CA ILE A 71 2.40 -6.68 9.51
C ILE A 71 3.31 -6.43 8.32
N ARG A 72 4.63 -6.63 8.48
CA ARG A 72 5.58 -6.46 7.39
C ARG A 72 5.24 -7.38 6.22
N GLU A 73 4.92 -8.61 6.52
CA GLU A 73 4.55 -9.59 5.51
C GLU A 73 3.28 -9.17 4.76
N ASP A 74 2.28 -8.70 5.51
CA ASP A 74 1.03 -8.24 4.91
C ASP A 74 1.26 -7.02 4.02
N VAL A 75 2.10 -6.08 4.46
CA VAL A 75 2.44 -4.90 3.67
C VAL A 75 3.11 -5.33 2.37
N ASP A 76 4.12 -6.19 2.46
CA ASP A 76 4.86 -6.63 1.28
C ASP A 76 3.93 -7.32 0.28
N ARG A 77 3.05 -8.19 0.75
CA ARG A 77 2.11 -8.90 -0.09
C ARG A 77 1.14 -7.95 -0.77
N PHE A 78 0.59 -7.02 0.00
CA PHE A 78 -0.38 -6.07 -0.52
C PHE A 78 0.24 -5.14 -1.55
N LEU A 79 1.46 -4.66 -1.29
CA LEU A 79 2.17 -3.80 -2.24
C LEU A 79 2.41 -4.54 -3.55
N LYS A 80 2.75 -5.82 -3.48
CA LYS A 80 2.93 -6.63 -4.67
C LYS A 80 1.65 -6.73 -5.49
N GLU A 81 0.53 -6.96 -4.80
CA GLU A 81 -0.76 -7.01 -5.47
C GLU A 81 -1.10 -5.69 -6.14
N LEU A 82 -0.84 -4.59 -5.47
CA LEU A 82 -1.08 -3.27 -6.04
C LEU A 82 -0.23 -3.04 -7.29
N GLN A 83 1.03 -3.44 -7.25
CA GLN A 83 1.92 -3.29 -8.39
C GLN A 83 1.47 -4.16 -9.56
N THR A 84 1.10 -5.40 -9.28
CA THR A 84 0.64 -6.33 -10.31
C THR A 84 -0.60 -5.79 -11.02
N ASN A 85 -1.45 -5.09 -10.30
CA ASN A 85 -2.70 -4.57 -10.84
C ASN A 85 -2.62 -3.11 -11.29
N GLY A 86 -1.43 -2.54 -11.29
CA GLY A 86 -1.24 -1.19 -11.82
C GLY A 86 -1.83 -0.08 -10.96
N LEU A 87 -2.08 -0.35 -9.68
CA LEU A 87 -2.69 0.63 -8.79
C LEU A 87 -1.67 1.53 -8.12
N VAL A 88 -0.39 1.17 -8.19
CA VAL A 88 0.70 2.02 -7.72
C VAL A 88 1.74 2.10 -8.82
N SER A 89 2.49 3.21 -8.81
CA SER A 89 3.59 3.37 -9.76
C SER A 89 4.73 2.44 -9.38
N ALA A 90 5.57 2.11 -10.37
CA ALA A 90 6.79 1.38 -10.08
C ALA A 90 7.64 2.21 -9.13
N VAL A 91 8.32 1.54 -8.19
CA VAL A 91 9.26 2.23 -7.32
C VAL A 91 10.38 2.80 -8.17
N ALA A 92 10.66 4.08 -8.01
CA ALA A 92 11.76 4.74 -8.73
C ALA A 92 13.07 4.27 -8.11
N THR A 93 13.63 3.25 -8.69
CA THR A 93 14.89 2.74 -8.20
C THR A 93 16.02 3.32 -9.01
N ASP A 94 15.87 3.18 -9.34
CA ASP A 94 16.46 3.19 -9.86
C ASP A 94 17.22 3.00 -10.30
N PRO A 95 17.52 3.03 -10.72
CA PRO A 95 17.92 2.80 -11.15
C PRO A 95 18.71 2.66 -11.40
N ALA A 96 18.67 2.54 -11.31
CA ALA A 96 19.16 2.32 -11.46
C ALA A 96 19.54 2.12 -11.56
N GLY A 97 19.20 2.06 -11.51
CA GLY A 97 19.32 1.96 -11.50
C GLY A 97 19.46 1.81 -11.79
N THR A 98 19.37 1.91 -11.92
CA THR A 98 19.31 2.02 -12.19
C THR A 98 19.62 2.20 -12.34
#